data_c0f30cf67b957298ef1d39abea6462ec
#
_entry.id   c0f30cf67b957298ef1d39abea6462ec
#
_cell.length_a   1.000
_cell.length_b   1.000
_cell.length_c   1.000
_cell.angle_alpha   90.00
_cell.angle_beta   90.00
_cell.angle_gamma   90.00
#
_symmetry.space_group_name_H-M   'P 1'
#
loop_
_entity.id
_entity.type
_entity.pdbx_description
1 polymer ?
#
loop_
_entity_poly.entity_id
_entity_poly.type
_entity_poly.pdbx_seq_one_letter_code
_entity_poly.pdbx_strand_id
1 'polypeptide(L)'
;MIATFEESTVTVQASSGNLTSPERFEQIRAQCVDSLRTGRMPEGLRKGSYVVPLMVQREPLGFIYIEPTNHLSEADRDLIGVVAQQCASALENLRLHIDLAQSYDHMIDMLATIAEFKDSTTGSHIKRIDSYTQRVALELGSTPDEAVFFGKASRLHDVGKIGISDAVLCKPGKLDVDEFA
;
A
#
# COMPACT_ATOMS: atom_id res chain seq x y z
N MET A 1 7.86 -20.36 -6.69
CA MET A 1 7.23 -19.08 -7.06
C MET A 1 6.22 -18.70 -5.99
N ILE A 2 6.24 -17.46 -5.54
CA ILE A 2 5.25 -16.86 -4.65
C ILE A 2 4.55 -15.75 -5.43
N ALA A 3 3.24 -15.76 -5.47
CA ALA A 3 2.45 -14.74 -6.16
C ALA A 3 1.28 -14.28 -5.28
N THR A 4 0.93 -12.99 -5.40
CA THR A 4 -0.18 -12.36 -4.68
C THR A 4 -1.22 -11.83 -5.66
N PHE A 5 -2.45 -11.66 -5.17
CA PHE A 5 -3.53 -11.02 -5.90
C PHE A 5 -3.57 -9.53 -5.56
N GLU A 6 -3.61 -8.69 -6.61
CA GLU A 6 -3.84 -7.25 -6.50
C GLU A 6 -5.02 -6.90 -7.40
N GLU A 7 -6.18 -6.63 -6.81
CA GLU A 7 -7.47 -6.40 -7.49
C GLU A 7 -7.85 -7.55 -8.44
N SER A 8 -7.51 -7.46 -9.72
CA SER A 8 -7.72 -8.49 -10.75
C SER A 8 -6.43 -9.03 -11.36
N THR A 9 -5.28 -8.57 -10.86
CA THR A 9 -3.95 -8.95 -11.38
C THR A 9 -3.25 -9.88 -10.40
N VAL A 10 -2.41 -10.77 -10.92
CA VAL A 10 -1.54 -11.64 -10.11
C VAL A 10 -0.11 -11.14 -10.26
N THR A 11 0.44 -10.65 -9.17
CA THR A 11 1.82 -10.15 -9.12
C THR A 11 2.74 -11.18 -8.50
N VAL A 12 3.88 -11.45 -9.15
CA VAL A 12 4.89 -12.36 -8.61
C VAL A 12 5.81 -11.62 -7.67
N GLN A 13 5.81 -12.03 -6.42
CA GLN A 13 6.66 -11.46 -5.39
C GLN A 13 8.06 -12.07 -5.37
N ALA A 14 8.17 -13.37 -5.63
CA ALA A 14 9.44 -14.07 -5.65
C ALA A 14 9.39 -15.33 -6.52
N SER A 15 10.48 -15.63 -7.21
CA SER A 15 10.66 -16.90 -7.90
C SER A 15 12.10 -17.39 -7.77
N SER A 16 12.29 -18.71 -7.74
CA SER A 16 13.61 -19.35 -7.69
C SER A 16 13.60 -20.62 -8.53
N GLY A 17 14.73 -20.99 -9.12
CA GLY A 17 14.90 -22.17 -9.97
C GLY A 17 14.61 -21.92 -11.46
N ASN A 18 14.44 -23.00 -12.23
CA ASN A 18 14.34 -22.99 -13.70
C ASN A 18 12.94 -22.62 -14.26
N LEU A 19 12.15 -21.84 -13.55
CA LEU A 19 10.88 -21.27 -14.04
C LEU A 19 11.14 -20.12 -15.03
N THR A 20 11.92 -20.38 -16.09
CA THR A 20 12.54 -19.33 -16.91
C THR A 20 11.76 -18.97 -18.17
N SER A 21 10.74 -19.75 -18.58
CA SER A 21 9.92 -19.38 -19.74
C SER A 21 8.74 -18.51 -19.31
N PRO A 22 8.58 -17.29 -19.87
CA PRO A 22 7.41 -16.44 -19.62
C PRO A 22 6.07 -17.13 -19.90
N GLU A 23 6.02 -17.96 -20.97
CA GLU A 23 4.82 -18.70 -21.35
C GLU A 23 4.42 -19.74 -20.30
N ARG A 24 5.39 -20.47 -19.76
CA ARG A 24 5.16 -21.48 -18.71
C ARG A 24 4.69 -20.81 -17.42
N PHE A 25 5.26 -19.67 -17.12
CA PHE A 25 4.88 -18.85 -15.97
C PHE A 25 3.41 -18.43 -16.04
N GLU A 26 2.96 -17.88 -17.19
CA GLU A 26 1.57 -17.48 -17.41
C GLU A 26 0.61 -18.68 -17.33
N GLN A 27 1.02 -19.83 -17.84
CA GLN A 27 0.24 -21.06 -17.75
C GLN A 27 0.05 -21.51 -16.29
N ILE A 28 1.12 -21.54 -15.50
CA ILE A 28 1.08 -21.90 -14.08
C ILE A 28 0.19 -20.90 -13.31
N ARG A 29 0.37 -19.61 -13.56
CA ARG A 29 -0.42 -18.54 -12.96
C ARG A 29 -1.92 -18.76 -13.19
N ALA A 30 -2.32 -18.94 -14.44
CA ALA A 30 -3.72 -19.13 -14.81
C ALA A 30 -4.33 -20.36 -14.12
N GLN A 31 -3.60 -21.46 -14.07
CA GLN A 31 -4.06 -22.71 -13.44
C GLN A 31 -4.16 -22.61 -11.91
N CYS A 32 -3.21 -21.92 -11.27
CA CYS A 32 -3.26 -21.69 -9.82
C CYS A 32 -4.41 -20.77 -9.43
N VAL A 33 -4.66 -19.71 -10.19
CA VAL A 33 -5.79 -18.80 -9.99
C VAL A 33 -7.11 -19.54 -10.12
N ASP A 34 -7.28 -20.35 -11.17
CA ASP A 34 -8.50 -21.14 -11.37
C ASP A 34 -8.72 -22.16 -10.24
N SER A 35 -7.65 -22.83 -9.81
CA SER A 35 -7.67 -23.77 -8.67
C SER A 35 -8.15 -23.09 -7.39
N LEU A 36 -7.64 -21.91 -7.07
CA LEU A 36 -8.05 -21.18 -5.87
C LEU A 36 -9.51 -20.69 -5.94
N ARG A 37 -9.98 -20.34 -7.13
CA ARG A 37 -11.37 -19.91 -7.35
C ARG A 37 -12.36 -21.07 -7.30
N THR A 38 -11.98 -22.24 -7.82
CA THR A 38 -12.88 -23.40 -7.93
C THR A 38 -12.73 -24.38 -6.78
N GLY A 39 -11.69 -24.28 -5.96
CA GLY A 39 -11.32 -25.25 -4.92
C GLY A 39 -10.88 -26.61 -5.48
N ARG A 40 -10.62 -26.71 -6.79
CA ARG A 40 -10.18 -27.94 -7.45
C ARG A 40 -8.67 -27.93 -7.63
N MET A 41 -8.04 -29.08 -7.55
CA MET A 41 -6.62 -29.21 -7.88
C MET A 41 -6.37 -28.79 -9.33
N PRO A 42 -5.32 -27.99 -9.62
CA PRO A 42 -5.05 -27.51 -10.96
C PRO A 42 -4.72 -28.70 -11.89
N GLU A 43 -5.46 -28.81 -13.00
CA GLU A 43 -5.20 -29.77 -14.06
C GLU A 43 -4.10 -29.20 -14.99
N GLY A 44 -3.15 -30.04 -15.41
CA GLY A 44 -2.10 -29.65 -16.38
C GLY A 44 -0.80 -29.13 -15.78
N LEU A 45 -0.67 -29.03 -14.48
CA LEU A 45 0.61 -28.82 -13.82
C LEU A 45 1.49 -30.08 -13.91
N ARG A 46 2.80 -29.89 -13.79
CA ARG A 46 3.76 -31.01 -13.79
C ARG A 46 3.38 -31.99 -12.68
N LYS A 47 3.41 -33.29 -13.00
CA LYS A 47 3.14 -34.35 -12.00
C LYS A 47 4.06 -34.21 -10.81
N GLY A 48 3.48 -34.11 -9.61
CA GLY A 48 4.22 -33.88 -8.38
C GLY A 48 4.36 -32.42 -7.95
N SER A 49 3.87 -31.47 -8.76
CA SER A 49 3.81 -30.05 -8.34
C SER A 49 2.87 -29.88 -7.13
N TYR A 50 3.17 -28.89 -6.33
CA TYR A 50 2.42 -28.57 -5.12
C TYR A 50 2.04 -27.09 -5.11
N VAL A 51 0.76 -26.81 -4.89
CA VAL A 51 0.22 -25.45 -4.79
C VAL A 51 -0.34 -25.25 -3.38
N VAL A 52 0.09 -24.20 -2.72
CA VAL A 52 -0.38 -23.86 -1.36
C VAL A 52 -0.97 -22.47 -1.40
N PRO A 53 -2.25 -22.28 -1.05
CA PRO A 53 -2.85 -20.96 -0.96
C PRO A 53 -2.26 -20.17 0.22
N LEU A 54 -2.05 -18.88 0.01
CA LEU A 54 -1.77 -17.92 1.07
C LEU A 54 -3.10 -17.38 1.57
N MET A 55 -3.59 -17.92 2.69
CA MET A 55 -4.93 -17.62 3.21
C MET A 55 -4.88 -16.60 4.34
N VAL A 56 -5.76 -15.58 4.26
CA VAL A 56 -6.02 -14.61 5.32
C VAL A 56 -7.52 -14.59 5.58
N GLN A 57 -7.95 -14.87 6.79
CA GLN A 57 -9.37 -14.85 7.20
C GLN A 57 -10.35 -15.59 6.25
N ARG A 58 -9.91 -16.68 5.63
CA ARG A 58 -10.62 -17.50 4.63
C ARG A 58 -10.61 -16.94 3.19
N GLU A 59 -9.96 -15.81 2.95
CA GLU A 59 -9.76 -15.26 1.60
C GLU A 59 -8.35 -15.57 1.09
N PRO A 60 -8.19 -15.99 -0.17
CA PRO A 60 -6.88 -16.24 -0.74
C PRO A 60 -6.20 -14.90 -1.10
N LEU A 61 -5.11 -14.57 -0.43
CA LEU A 61 -4.24 -13.45 -0.77
C LEU A 61 -3.33 -13.77 -1.95
N GLY A 62 -3.02 -15.04 -2.16
CA GLY A 62 -2.13 -15.50 -3.21
C GLY A 62 -1.85 -16.99 -3.12
N PHE A 63 -0.74 -17.42 -3.68
CA PHE A 63 -0.33 -18.82 -3.63
C PHE A 63 1.19 -18.99 -3.68
N ILE A 64 1.64 -20.13 -3.17
CA ILE A 64 3.01 -20.65 -3.39
C ILE A 64 2.90 -21.84 -4.33
N TYR A 65 3.66 -21.79 -5.42
CA TYR A 65 3.81 -22.89 -6.36
C TYR A 65 5.20 -23.51 -6.26
N ILE A 66 5.27 -24.82 -6.14
CA ILE A 66 6.52 -25.57 -5.99
C ILE A 66 6.58 -26.71 -7.02
N GLU A 67 7.66 -26.77 -7.78
CA GLU A 67 8.04 -27.94 -8.58
C GLU A 67 9.21 -28.65 -7.87
N PRO A 68 8.95 -29.70 -7.13
CA PRO A 68 10.02 -30.41 -6.43
C PRO A 68 10.83 -31.28 -7.41
N THR A 69 12.13 -31.39 -7.16
CA THR A 69 12.99 -32.33 -7.89
C THR A 69 12.79 -33.77 -7.43
N ASN A 70 12.42 -33.96 -6.17
CA ASN A 70 12.13 -35.24 -5.54
C ASN A 70 10.70 -35.25 -4.98
N HIS A 71 10.24 -36.43 -4.57
CA HIS A 71 8.93 -36.57 -3.94
C HIS A 71 8.90 -35.81 -2.60
N LEU A 72 7.90 -34.94 -2.41
CA LEU A 72 7.67 -34.26 -1.13
C LEU A 72 7.09 -35.27 -0.11
N SER A 73 7.76 -35.37 1.03
CA SER A 73 7.25 -36.12 2.18
C SER A 73 6.06 -35.38 2.83
N GLU A 74 5.34 -36.03 3.71
CA GLU A 74 4.27 -35.39 4.51
C GLU A 74 4.85 -34.25 5.38
N ALA A 75 5.99 -34.48 6.03
CA ALA A 75 6.66 -33.46 6.81
C ALA A 75 7.07 -32.22 5.98
N ASP A 76 7.50 -32.42 4.72
CA ASP A 76 7.81 -31.29 3.82
C ASP A 76 6.55 -30.47 3.51
N ARG A 77 5.41 -31.13 3.29
CA ARG A 77 4.14 -30.46 3.02
C ARG A 77 3.64 -29.67 4.22
N ASP A 78 3.77 -30.23 5.42
CA ASP A 78 3.40 -29.56 6.67
C ASP A 78 4.28 -28.32 6.89
N LEU A 79 5.60 -28.44 6.67
CA LEU A 79 6.51 -27.30 6.75
C LEU A 79 6.17 -26.21 5.74
N ILE A 80 5.88 -26.59 4.49
CA ILE A 80 5.44 -25.66 3.45
C ILE A 80 4.14 -24.95 3.86
N GLY A 81 3.20 -25.67 4.46
CA GLY A 81 1.97 -25.12 5.00
C GLY A 81 2.21 -24.05 6.08
N VAL A 82 3.11 -24.33 7.02
CA VAL A 82 3.50 -23.36 8.06
C VAL A 82 4.16 -22.13 7.44
N VAL A 83 5.08 -22.33 6.50
CA VAL A 83 5.75 -21.22 5.79
C VAL A 83 4.72 -20.39 5.01
N ALA A 84 3.79 -21.03 4.33
CA ALA A 84 2.72 -20.35 3.59
C ALA A 84 1.87 -19.47 4.53
N GLN A 85 1.50 -19.97 5.69
CA GLN A 85 0.75 -19.21 6.68
C GLN A 85 1.54 -18.00 7.21
N GLN A 86 2.83 -18.16 7.47
CA GLN A 86 3.69 -17.05 7.89
C GLN A 86 3.84 -16.00 6.77
N CYS A 87 4.03 -16.44 5.54
CA CYS A 87 4.09 -15.55 4.38
C CYS A 87 2.77 -14.78 4.20
N ALA A 88 1.62 -15.45 4.31
CA ALA A 88 0.32 -14.82 4.20
C ALA A 88 0.14 -13.72 5.27
N SER A 89 0.46 -14.03 6.52
CA SER A 89 0.38 -13.07 7.63
C SER A 89 1.32 -11.87 7.44
N ALA A 90 2.55 -12.11 6.99
CA ALA A 90 3.53 -11.04 6.74
C ALA A 90 3.10 -10.12 5.59
N LEU A 91 2.58 -10.69 4.49
CA LEU A 91 2.09 -9.93 3.34
C LEU A 91 0.85 -9.11 3.70
N GLU A 92 -0.08 -9.67 4.48
CA GLU A 92 -1.26 -8.93 4.95
C GLU A 92 -0.88 -7.78 5.87
N ASN A 93 0.05 -7.99 6.82
CA ASN A 93 0.55 -6.92 7.65
C ASN A 93 1.16 -5.80 6.83
N LEU A 94 1.99 -6.13 5.83
CA LEU A 94 2.58 -5.14 4.93
C LEU A 94 1.49 -4.36 4.17
N ARG A 95 0.48 -5.04 3.64
CA ARG A 95 -0.64 -4.42 2.95
C ARG A 95 -1.40 -3.46 3.86
N LEU A 96 -1.75 -3.91 5.07
CA LEU A 96 -2.44 -3.07 6.05
C LEU A 96 -1.64 -1.82 6.43
N HIS A 97 -0.32 -1.92 6.54
CA HIS A 97 0.55 -0.75 6.77
C HIS A 97 0.52 0.24 5.60
N ILE A 98 0.54 -0.26 4.35
CA ILE A 98 0.43 0.59 3.16
C ILE A 98 -0.94 1.28 3.11
N ASP A 99 -2.02 0.53 3.30
CA ASP A 99 -3.40 1.06 3.29
C ASP A 99 -3.59 2.12 4.39
N LEU A 100 -3.03 1.88 5.57
CA LEU A 100 -3.07 2.83 6.68
C LEU A 100 -2.30 4.12 6.34
N ALA A 101 -1.11 4.01 5.77
CA ALA A 101 -0.32 5.17 5.36
C ALA A 101 -1.05 6.01 4.29
N GLN A 102 -1.68 5.35 3.31
CA GLN A 102 -2.50 6.02 2.29
C GLN A 102 -3.72 6.70 2.92
N SER A 103 -4.38 6.07 3.88
CA SER A 103 -5.52 6.65 4.60
C SER A 103 -5.12 7.92 5.37
N TYR A 104 -3.95 7.93 5.99
CA TYR A 104 -3.41 9.13 6.63
C TYR A 104 -3.14 10.24 5.62
N ASP A 105 -2.54 9.94 4.46
CA ASP A 105 -2.28 10.93 3.41
C ASP A 105 -3.60 11.53 2.88
N HIS A 106 -4.62 10.72 2.65
CA HIS A 106 -5.95 11.21 2.25
C HIS A 106 -6.59 12.11 3.31
N MET A 107 -6.44 11.76 4.60
CA MET A 107 -6.96 12.57 5.71
C MET A 107 -6.27 13.93 5.78
N ILE A 108 -4.95 13.98 5.62
CA ILE A 108 -4.16 15.22 5.55
C ILE A 108 -4.63 16.09 4.37
N ASP A 109 -4.78 15.51 3.19
CA ASP A 109 -5.25 16.23 2.00
C ASP A 109 -6.67 16.78 2.17
N MET A 110 -7.56 16.01 2.81
CA MET A 110 -8.92 16.44 3.10
C MET A 110 -8.93 17.64 4.07
N LEU A 111 -8.20 17.56 5.19
CA LEU A 111 -8.12 18.64 6.17
C LEU A 111 -7.50 19.91 5.57
N ALA A 112 -6.44 19.76 4.79
CA ALA A 112 -5.80 20.85 4.08
C ALA A 112 -6.77 21.51 3.09
N THR A 113 -7.51 20.71 2.32
CA THR A 113 -8.53 21.21 1.38
C THR A 113 -9.64 21.98 2.10
N ILE A 114 -10.16 21.48 3.24
CA ILE A 114 -11.18 22.17 4.04
C ILE A 114 -10.64 23.52 4.56
N ALA A 115 -9.37 23.55 4.99
CA ALA A 115 -8.75 24.80 5.45
C ALA A 115 -8.64 25.84 4.31
N GLU A 116 -8.28 25.40 3.09
CA GLU A 116 -8.21 26.27 1.92
C GLU A 116 -9.57 26.87 1.49
N PHE A 117 -10.67 26.11 1.69
CA PHE A 117 -12.01 26.65 1.38
C PHE A 117 -12.36 27.90 2.19
N LYS A 118 -11.75 28.08 3.36
CA LYS A 118 -11.93 29.27 4.18
C LYS A 118 -11.19 30.52 3.64
N ASP A 119 -10.19 30.36 2.77
CA ASP A 119 -9.29 31.45 2.37
C ASP A 119 -9.24 31.68 0.85
N SER A 120 -10.26 31.30 0.08
CA SER A 120 -10.34 31.51 -1.39
C SER A 120 -9.09 31.12 -2.21
N THR A 121 -8.14 30.40 -1.62
CA THR A 121 -6.95 29.89 -2.32
C THR A 121 -7.30 28.63 -3.11
N THR A 122 -6.55 28.34 -4.15
CA THR A 122 -6.86 27.21 -5.04
C THR A 122 -6.09 25.95 -4.62
N GLY A 123 -6.70 24.75 -4.73
CA GLY A 123 -6.11 23.45 -4.36
C GLY A 123 -4.73 23.12 -4.95
N SER A 124 -4.23 23.94 -5.87
CA SER A 124 -2.85 23.89 -6.36
C SER A 124 -1.83 24.46 -5.37
N HIS A 125 -2.27 25.26 -4.39
CA HIS A 125 -1.40 25.89 -3.40
C HIS A 125 -0.79 24.87 -2.44
N ILE A 126 -1.59 23.96 -1.91
CA ILE A 126 -1.14 22.88 -1.00
C ILE A 126 -0.02 22.04 -1.64
N LYS A 127 -0.22 21.62 -2.90
CA LYS A 127 0.79 20.83 -3.63
C LYS A 127 2.09 21.59 -3.87
N ARG A 128 2.00 22.92 -4.12
CA ARG A 128 3.21 23.75 -4.28
C ARG A 128 3.95 23.90 -2.97
N ILE A 129 3.26 24.19 -1.87
CA ILE A 129 3.90 24.32 -0.54
C ILE A 129 4.60 23.02 -0.17
N ASP A 130 3.95 21.88 -0.31
CA ASP A 130 4.54 20.55 -0.09
C ASP A 130 5.86 20.40 -0.89
N SER A 131 5.79 20.60 -2.21
CA SER A 131 6.97 20.45 -3.08
C SER A 131 8.09 21.43 -2.73
N TYR A 132 7.78 22.68 -2.40
CA TYR A 132 8.78 23.67 -2.01
C TYR A 132 9.41 23.34 -0.66
N THR A 133 8.60 22.91 0.31
CA THR A 133 9.11 22.49 1.64
C THR A 133 10.06 21.31 1.51
N GLN A 134 9.71 20.28 0.72
CA GLN A 134 10.59 19.16 0.47
C GLN A 134 11.92 19.60 -0.14
N ARG A 135 11.86 20.48 -1.17
CA ARG A 135 13.06 20.95 -1.84
C ARG A 135 13.96 21.74 -0.90
N VAL A 136 13.39 22.65 -0.12
CA VAL A 136 14.14 23.44 0.87
C VAL A 136 14.76 22.52 1.94
N ALA A 137 14.02 21.55 2.45
CA ALA A 137 14.54 20.61 3.44
C ALA A 137 15.74 19.82 2.90
N LEU A 138 15.67 19.33 1.66
CA LEU A 138 16.80 18.63 1.01
C LEU A 138 18.03 19.55 0.85
N GLU A 139 17.84 20.79 0.42
CA GLU A 139 18.94 21.76 0.27
C GLU A 139 19.58 22.15 1.63
N LEU A 140 18.80 22.06 2.72
CA LEU A 140 19.28 22.25 4.09
C LEU A 140 19.95 21.01 4.69
N GLY A 141 20.01 19.88 3.95
CA GLY A 141 20.71 18.66 4.36
C GLY A 141 19.84 17.63 5.07
N SER A 142 18.50 17.78 5.04
CA SER A 142 17.59 16.74 5.52
C SER A 142 17.66 15.47 4.66
N THR A 143 17.40 14.32 5.25
CA THR A 143 17.25 13.08 4.50
C THR A 143 16.00 13.12 3.61
N PRO A 144 15.91 12.29 2.54
CA PRO A 144 14.72 12.22 1.70
C PRO A 144 13.44 11.93 2.49
N ASP A 145 13.49 11.05 3.48
CA ASP A 145 12.33 10.70 4.30
C ASP A 145 11.87 11.87 5.19
N GLU A 146 12.81 12.60 5.79
CA GLU A 146 12.52 13.82 6.54
C GLU A 146 11.93 14.91 5.65
N ALA A 147 12.46 15.09 4.44
CA ALA A 147 11.94 16.06 3.49
C ALA A 147 10.50 15.77 3.10
N VAL A 148 10.17 14.48 2.84
CA VAL A 148 8.79 14.04 2.58
C VAL A 148 7.89 14.31 3.80
N PHE A 149 8.37 14.01 5.01
CA PHE A 149 7.63 14.29 6.24
C PHE A 149 7.33 15.79 6.42
N PHE A 150 8.33 16.66 6.22
CA PHE A 150 8.13 18.12 6.28
C PHE A 150 7.17 18.62 5.20
N GLY A 151 7.25 18.07 3.99
CA GLY A 151 6.29 18.37 2.92
C GLY A 151 4.86 18.06 3.32
N LYS A 152 4.60 16.86 3.85
CA LYS A 152 3.28 16.45 4.33
C LYS A 152 2.79 17.35 5.49
N ALA A 153 3.66 17.65 6.45
CA ALA A 153 3.32 18.53 7.57
C ALA A 153 2.96 19.95 7.10
N SER A 154 3.66 20.46 6.09
CA SER A 154 3.42 21.80 5.55
C SER A 154 2.04 21.97 4.90
N ARG A 155 1.40 20.89 4.44
CA ARG A 155 0.01 20.92 3.92
C ARG A 155 -0.98 21.39 4.97
N LEU A 156 -0.69 21.16 6.24
CA LEU A 156 -1.57 21.50 7.37
C LEU A 156 -1.29 22.88 7.98
N HIS A 157 -0.44 23.72 7.37
CA HIS A 157 -0.03 25.01 7.91
C HIS A 157 -1.21 25.93 8.25
N ASP A 158 -2.31 25.81 7.54
CA ASP A 158 -3.51 26.62 7.66
C ASP A 158 -4.70 25.91 8.36
N VAL A 159 -4.50 24.69 8.87
CA VAL A 159 -5.59 23.89 9.46
C VAL A 159 -6.29 24.60 10.61
N GLY A 160 -5.59 25.46 11.33
CA GLY A 160 -6.15 26.28 12.43
C GLY A 160 -7.26 27.24 11.98
N LYS A 161 -7.29 27.63 10.69
CA LYS A 161 -8.35 28.50 10.13
C LYS A 161 -9.75 27.89 10.25
N ILE A 162 -9.85 26.55 10.32
CA ILE A 162 -11.13 25.85 10.46
C ILE A 162 -11.85 26.30 11.77
N GLY A 163 -11.10 26.54 12.83
CA GLY A 163 -11.62 26.98 14.13
C GLY A 163 -11.95 28.48 14.22
N ILE A 164 -11.52 29.27 13.26
CA ILE A 164 -11.70 30.73 13.27
C ILE A 164 -13.03 31.09 12.58
N SER A 165 -13.81 32.00 13.17
CA SER A 165 -15.04 32.49 12.59
C SER A 165 -14.76 33.31 11.32
N ASP A 166 -15.65 33.23 10.32
CA ASP A 166 -15.50 33.98 9.07
C ASP A 166 -15.52 35.50 9.29
N ALA A 167 -16.21 35.96 10.34
CA ALA A 167 -16.25 37.37 10.72
C ALA A 167 -14.85 37.89 11.14
N VAL A 168 -14.04 37.07 11.76
CA VAL A 168 -12.67 37.39 12.15
C VAL A 168 -11.71 37.14 10.98
N LEU A 169 -11.81 36.02 10.32
CA LEU A 169 -10.89 35.63 9.24
C LEU A 169 -10.96 36.57 8.04
N CYS A 170 -12.18 37.02 7.68
CA CYS A 170 -12.43 37.89 6.52
C CYS A 170 -12.58 39.37 6.92
N LYS A 171 -12.25 39.76 8.15
CA LYS A 171 -12.40 41.13 8.64
C LYS A 171 -11.58 42.11 7.80
N PRO A 172 -12.19 43.12 7.17
CA PRO A 172 -11.46 44.14 6.40
C PRO A 172 -10.83 45.16 7.38
N GLY A 173 -9.70 44.82 7.99
CA GLY A 173 -9.01 45.68 8.92
C GLY A 173 -8.22 44.94 9.99
N LYS A 174 -7.75 45.68 11.00
CA LYS A 174 -7.04 45.08 12.14
C LYS A 174 -8.02 44.37 13.07
N LEU A 175 -7.59 43.25 13.61
CA LEU A 175 -8.31 42.56 14.68
C LEU A 175 -8.22 43.43 15.97
N ASP A 176 -9.27 43.42 16.74
CA ASP A 176 -9.24 43.99 18.11
C ASP A 176 -8.67 42.99 19.10
N VAL A 177 -8.51 43.41 20.37
CA VAL A 177 -7.81 42.61 21.39
C VAL A 177 -8.54 41.29 21.67
N ASP A 178 -9.86 41.31 21.65
CA ASP A 178 -10.70 40.13 21.95
C ASP A 178 -10.76 39.15 20.77
N GLU A 179 -10.61 39.65 19.54
CA GLU A 179 -10.55 38.83 18.30
C GLU A 179 -9.16 38.19 18.10
N PHE A 180 -8.12 38.75 18.71
CA PHE A 180 -6.77 38.25 18.60
C PHE A 180 -6.41 37.24 19.72
N ALA A 181 -7.20 37.15 20.78
CA ALA A 181 -7.02 36.25 21.92
C ALA A 181 -7.52 34.84 21.61
#